data_0d5960c5ebc6369e13f47f91feb0f756
#
_entry.id   0d5960c5ebc6369e13f47f91feb0f756
#
_cell.length_a   1.000
_cell.length_b   1.000
_cell.length_c   1.000
_cell.angle_alpha   90.00
_cell.angle_beta   90.00
_cell.angle_gamma   90.00
#
_symmetry.space_group_name_H-M   'P 1'
#
loop_
_entity.id
_entity.type
_entity.pdbx_description
1 polymer ?
#
loop_
_entity_poly.entity_id
_entity_poly.type
_entity_poly.pdbx_seq_one_letter_code
_entity_poly.pdbx_strand_id
1 'polypeptide(L)'
;MKSINNYISEKLIINKNTGKIGYTYFPDTKKELKEIISQKIKEAGSSYGLNFNDIDVSGIDDMSELFLNWGFNGDISQWNVSNVKDMSSMFNGSRFDRDISKWDVSNVENMESMFMQSNFNGDISNWDVSNVKNMESMFYESYFNGDISNWDVSNVKNMRYMFTYSSFNKDISQWNVINVKNMSRMFYNSRFNQDISEWNISKVKDMFNIFKGSPLEGKEREWWNK
;
A
#
# COMPACT_ATOMS: atom_id res chain seq x y z
N MET A 1 -1.76 10.35 32.68
CA MET A 1 -2.21 9.49 31.55
C MET A 1 -3.36 8.63 32.04
N LYS A 2 -4.55 8.72 31.41
CA LYS A 2 -5.63 7.76 31.68
C LYS A 2 -5.13 6.39 31.21
N SER A 3 -5.36 5.33 32.00
CA SER A 3 -4.99 3.97 31.56
C SER A 3 -5.82 3.60 30.32
N ILE A 4 -5.28 2.77 29.44
CA ILE A 4 -5.99 2.30 28.25
C ILE A 4 -7.32 1.61 28.63
N ASN A 5 -7.39 0.96 29.80
CA ASN A 5 -8.60 0.36 30.33
C ASN A 5 -9.68 1.40 30.63
N ASN A 6 -9.33 2.58 31.14
CA ASN A 6 -10.30 3.67 31.34
C ASN A 6 -10.76 4.26 30.03
N TYR A 7 -9.85 4.38 29.04
CA TYR A 7 -10.17 4.80 27.68
C TYR A 7 -11.14 3.82 26.99
N ILE A 8 -10.85 2.52 27.06
CA ILE A 8 -11.69 1.45 26.52
C ILE A 8 -13.07 1.47 27.19
N SER A 9 -13.14 1.63 28.51
CA SER A 9 -14.41 1.68 29.25
C SER A 9 -15.25 2.89 28.88
N GLU A 10 -14.65 4.07 28.72
CA GLU A 10 -15.35 5.29 28.31
C GLU A 10 -15.88 5.18 26.88
N LYS A 11 -15.08 4.63 25.93
CA LYS A 11 -15.50 4.43 24.53
C LYS A 11 -16.56 3.34 24.39
N LEU A 12 -16.53 2.26 25.17
CA LEU A 12 -17.59 1.26 25.21
C LEU A 12 -18.96 1.86 25.64
N ILE A 13 -18.94 2.85 26.55
CA ILE A 13 -20.17 3.57 26.95
C ILE A 13 -20.70 4.41 25.79
N ILE A 14 -19.83 5.05 25.02
CA ILE A 14 -20.18 5.85 23.83
C ILE A 14 -20.76 4.95 22.73
N ASN A 15 -20.20 3.75 22.54
CA ASN A 15 -20.67 2.80 21.52
C ASN A 15 -22.15 2.40 21.70
N LYS A 16 -22.63 2.19 22.93
CA LYS A 16 -24.05 1.91 23.18
C LYS A 16 -24.99 3.03 22.68
N ASN A 17 -24.45 4.25 22.49
CA ASN A 17 -25.20 5.43 22.03
C ASN A 17 -25.03 5.71 20.51
N THR A 18 -24.03 5.12 19.81
CA THR A 18 -23.78 5.41 18.38
C THR A 18 -24.52 4.48 17.43
N GLY A 19 -25.11 3.39 17.91
CA GLY A 19 -25.83 2.41 17.07
C GLY A 19 -24.94 1.61 16.11
N LYS A 20 -23.60 1.75 16.15
CA LYS A 20 -22.66 0.97 15.34
C LYS A 20 -22.54 -0.44 15.90
N ILE A 21 -23.17 -1.40 15.24
CA ILE A 21 -23.17 -2.81 15.63
C ILE A 21 -21.90 -3.49 15.09
N GLY A 22 -21.23 -4.29 15.93
CA GLY A 22 -20.11 -5.15 15.50
C GLY A 22 -18.72 -4.64 15.84
N TYR A 23 -18.59 -3.38 16.29
CA TYR A 23 -17.30 -2.83 16.70
C TYR A 23 -17.16 -2.75 18.22
N THR A 24 -15.93 -2.98 18.71
CA THR A 24 -15.56 -2.89 20.13
C THR A 24 -14.72 -1.64 20.40
N TYR A 25 -13.93 -1.20 19.41
CA TYR A 25 -12.96 -0.11 19.54
C TYR A 25 -13.24 0.97 18.50
N PHE A 26 -13.07 2.25 18.90
CA PHE A 26 -13.37 3.43 18.07
C PHE A 26 -12.25 4.46 18.21
N PRO A 27 -11.08 4.24 17.57
CA PRO A 27 -10.01 5.22 17.60
C PRO A 27 -10.41 6.47 16.78
N ASP A 28 -10.10 7.66 17.33
CA ASP A 28 -10.30 8.93 16.62
C ASP A 28 -9.00 9.35 15.88
N THR A 29 -7.88 8.69 16.20
CA THR A 29 -6.56 9.02 15.65
C THR A 29 -5.75 7.75 15.35
N LYS A 30 -4.82 7.87 14.39
CA LYS A 30 -3.83 6.81 14.10
C LYS A 30 -3.05 6.38 15.36
N LYS A 31 -2.73 7.32 16.25
CA LYS A 31 -2.04 7.02 17.51
C LYS A 31 -2.87 6.10 18.40
N GLU A 32 -4.14 6.41 18.61
CA GLU A 32 -5.06 5.58 19.38
C GLU A 32 -5.23 4.21 18.74
N LEU A 33 -5.40 4.15 17.40
CA LEU A 33 -5.46 2.90 16.65
C LEU A 33 -4.24 2.03 16.93
N LYS A 34 -3.04 2.60 16.86
CA LYS A 34 -1.77 1.89 17.11
C LYS A 34 -1.65 1.40 18.57
N GLU A 35 -2.14 2.18 19.53
CA GLU A 35 -2.20 1.80 20.95
C GLU A 35 -3.15 0.62 21.18
N ILE A 36 -4.36 0.63 20.59
CA ILE A 36 -5.34 -0.45 20.66
C ILE A 36 -4.77 -1.74 20.08
N ILE A 37 -4.20 -1.67 18.86
CA ILE A 37 -3.57 -2.83 18.21
C ILE A 37 -2.45 -3.41 19.08
N SER A 38 -1.57 -2.55 19.59
CA SER A 38 -0.45 -2.95 20.43
C SER A 38 -0.92 -3.65 21.71
N GLN A 39 -1.97 -3.15 22.34
CA GLN A 39 -2.54 -3.76 23.54
C GLN A 39 -3.15 -5.12 23.24
N LYS A 40 -3.96 -5.26 22.16
CA LYS A 40 -4.52 -6.56 21.75
C LYS A 40 -3.43 -7.60 21.50
N ILE A 41 -2.34 -7.20 20.82
CA ILE A 41 -1.20 -8.09 20.56
C ILE A 41 -0.49 -8.46 21.87
N LYS A 42 -0.28 -7.50 22.78
CA LYS A 42 0.36 -7.76 24.09
C LYS A 42 -0.43 -8.76 24.92
N GLU A 43 -1.76 -8.66 24.94
CA GLU A 43 -2.64 -9.55 25.68
C GLU A 43 -2.66 -10.97 25.09
N ALA A 44 -2.59 -11.10 23.76
CA ALA A 44 -2.62 -12.39 23.07
C ALA A 44 -1.22 -13.01 22.88
N GLY A 45 -0.14 -12.25 23.06
CA GLY A 45 1.23 -12.68 22.84
C GLY A 45 1.70 -12.69 21.38
N SER A 46 0.78 -12.51 20.41
CA SER A 46 1.09 -12.49 18.97
C SER A 46 -0.03 -11.78 18.20
N SER A 47 0.28 -11.19 17.03
CA SER A 47 -0.74 -10.73 16.08
C SER A 47 -1.22 -11.85 15.15
N TYR A 48 -0.48 -12.94 15.05
CA TYR A 48 -0.79 -14.03 14.12
C TYR A 48 -2.13 -14.69 14.49
N GLY A 49 -3.06 -14.72 13.54
CA GLY A 49 -4.39 -15.30 13.73
C GLY A 49 -5.37 -14.46 14.55
N LEU A 50 -4.95 -13.28 15.06
CA LEU A 50 -5.88 -12.36 15.72
C LEU A 50 -6.77 -11.65 14.70
N ASN A 51 -8.01 -11.45 15.12
CA ASN A 51 -8.99 -10.63 14.41
C ASN A 51 -8.97 -9.20 14.98
N PHE A 52 -8.81 -8.22 14.08
CA PHE A 52 -8.84 -6.78 14.38
C PHE A 52 -10.01 -6.08 13.71
N ASN A 53 -10.95 -6.84 13.10
CA ASN A 53 -12.11 -6.30 12.41
C ASN A 53 -13.17 -5.74 13.38
N ASP A 54 -12.97 -5.90 14.68
CA ASP A 54 -13.76 -5.27 15.74
C ASP A 54 -13.34 -3.81 16.05
N ILE A 55 -12.37 -3.27 15.29
CA ILE A 55 -11.94 -1.87 15.37
C ILE A 55 -12.61 -1.08 14.24
N ASP A 56 -13.39 -0.06 14.58
CA ASP A 56 -13.93 0.89 13.60
C ASP A 56 -12.85 1.90 13.20
N VAL A 57 -12.28 1.73 12.04
CA VAL A 57 -11.24 2.62 11.50
C VAL A 57 -11.80 3.66 10.53
N SER A 58 -13.12 3.74 10.36
CA SER A 58 -13.76 4.62 9.38
C SER A 58 -13.52 6.11 9.61
N GLY A 59 -13.07 6.51 10.80
CA GLY A 59 -12.69 7.89 11.12
C GLY A 59 -11.24 8.24 10.80
N ILE A 60 -10.43 7.28 10.36
CA ILE A 60 -8.98 7.47 10.13
C ILE A 60 -8.74 7.82 8.66
N ASP A 61 -8.08 8.93 8.39
CA ASP A 61 -7.72 9.40 7.05
C ASP A 61 -6.22 9.24 6.72
N ASP A 62 -5.38 8.97 7.73
CA ASP A 62 -3.95 8.71 7.62
C ASP A 62 -3.58 7.38 8.28
N MET A 63 -3.15 6.41 7.45
CA MET A 63 -2.63 5.11 7.90
C MET A 63 -1.14 4.93 7.58
N SER A 64 -0.44 6.04 7.27
CA SER A 64 1.00 5.99 6.99
C SER A 64 1.77 5.34 8.14
N GLU A 65 2.75 4.49 7.82
CA GLU A 65 3.64 3.83 8.78
C GLU A 65 2.95 3.02 9.89
N LEU A 66 1.66 2.65 9.72
CA LEU A 66 0.89 2.00 10.80
C LEU A 66 1.55 0.70 11.25
N PHE A 67 2.06 -0.10 10.31
CA PHE A 67 2.72 -1.38 10.57
C PHE A 67 4.20 -1.41 10.11
N LEU A 68 4.83 -0.23 9.96
CA LEU A 68 6.22 -0.07 9.52
C LEU A 68 7.17 -0.92 10.37
N ASN A 69 7.96 -1.79 9.71
CA ASN A 69 8.93 -2.68 10.36
C ASN A 69 8.35 -3.55 11.49
N TRP A 70 7.04 -3.80 11.44
CA TRP A 70 6.36 -4.55 12.48
C TRP A 70 6.00 -5.97 11.99
N GLY A 71 6.20 -6.97 12.82
CA GLY A 71 5.82 -8.36 12.54
C GLY A 71 4.30 -8.59 12.57
N PHE A 72 3.50 -7.55 12.28
CA PHE A 72 2.04 -7.62 12.25
C PHE A 72 1.55 -8.53 11.12
N ASN A 73 0.67 -9.48 11.45
CA ASN A 73 -0.04 -10.35 10.50
C ASN A 73 -1.43 -10.73 11.01
N GLY A 74 -2.14 -9.76 11.59
CA GLY A 74 -3.52 -9.91 12.05
C GLY A 74 -4.53 -9.73 10.92
N ASP A 75 -5.75 -10.21 11.14
CA ASP A 75 -6.86 -10.05 10.20
C ASP A 75 -7.48 -8.65 10.31
N ILE A 76 -7.38 -7.88 9.23
CA ILE A 76 -7.92 -6.54 9.03
C ILE A 76 -8.76 -6.46 7.75
N SER A 77 -9.22 -7.62 7.24
CA SER A 77 -9.89 -7.74 5.94
C SER A 77 -11.20 -6.96 5.83
N GLN A 78 -11.85 -6.64 6.97
CA GLN A 78 -13.11 -5.92 7.01
C GLN A 78 -12.96 -4.45 7.42
N TRP A 79 -11.74 -3.94 7.50
CA TRP A 79 -11.54 -2.52 7.79
C TRP A 79 -12.16 -1.64 6.72
N ASN A 80 -12.94 -0.66 7.15
CA ASN A 80 -13.43 0.40 6.27
C ASN A 80 -12.36 1.49 6.13
N VAL A 81 -11.57 1.40 5.06
CA VAL A 81 -10.48 2.34 4.75
C VAL A 81 -10.88 3.40 3.73
N SER A 82 -12.17 3.51 3.41
CA SER A 82 -12.68 4.39 2.35
C SER A 82 -12.40 5.89 2.57
N ASN A 83 -12.07 6.32 3.80
CA ASN A 83 -11.69 7.70 4.09
C ASN A 83 -10.18 7.95 4.08
N VAL A 84 -9.37 6.89 3.92
CA VAL A 84 -7.90 7.00 3.98
C VAL A 84 -7.36 7.69 2.73
N LYS A 85 -6.49 8.68 2.94
CA LYS A 85 -5.79 9.43 1.88
C LYS A 85 -4.32 9.08 1.78
N ASP A 86 -3.70 8.70 2.90
CA ASP A 86 -2.29 8.36 2.98
C ASP A 86 -2.08 6.96 3.56
N MET A 87 -1.50 6.07 2.73
CA MET A 87 -1.07 4.72 3.11
C MET A 87 0.44 4.54 2.95
N SER A 88 1.21 5.64 2.92
CA SER A 88 2.65 5.57 2.72
C SER A 88 3.32 4.72 3.81
N SER A 89 4.21 3.84 3.40
CA SER A 89 4.97 2.93 4.26
C SER A 89 4.12 2.05 5.21
N MET A 90 2.81 1.89 4.96
CA MET A 90 1.91 1.20 5.90
C MET A 90 2.38 -0.21 6.24
N PHE A 91 2.87 -0.96 5.26
CA PHE A 91 3.38 -2.33 5.43
C PHE A 91 4.87 -2.46 5.07
N ASN A 92 5.62 -1.35 5.05
CA ASN A 92 7.05 -1.36 4.75
C ASN A 92 7.82 -2.20 5.79
N GLY A 93 8.63 -3.16 5.29
CA GLY A 93 9.39 -4.10 6.14
C GLY A 93 8.52 -5.04 6.97
N SER A 94 7.22 -5.15 6.68
CA SER A 94 6.31 -5.98 7.46
C SER A 94 6.22 -7.42 6.93
N ARG A 95 5.70 -8.32 7.79
CA ARG A 95 5.39 -9.71 7.42
C ARG A 95 3.93 -9.90 7.02
N PHE A 96 3.20 -8.81 6.82
CA PHE A 96 1.79 -8.84 6.47
C PHE A 96 1.55 -9.55 5.13
N ASP A 97 0.64 -10.53 5.12
CA ASP A 97 0.25 -11.31 3.93
C ASP A 97 -1.24 -11.66 3.91
N ARG A 98 -2.06 -10.94 4.71
CA ARG A 98 -3.49 -11.20 4.82
C ARG A 98 -4.28 -10.55 3.69
N ASP A 99 -5.52 -11.04 3.51
CA ASP A 99 -6.46 -10.55 2.51
C ASP A 99 -6.88 -9.10 2.79
N ILE A 100 -6.65 -8.24 1.81
CA ILE A 100 -7.09 -6.85 1.75
C ILE A 100 -7.73 -6.53 0.39
N SER A 101 -8.13 -7.56 -0.35
CA SER A 101 -8.70 -7.43 -1.70
C SER A 101 -9.99 -6.60 -1.76
N LYS A 102 -10.71 -6.52 -0.63
CA LYS A 102 -11.98 -5.80 -0.52
C LYS A 102 -11.84 -4.37 0.00
N TRP A 103 -10.64 -3.90 0.25
CA TRP A 103 -10.44 -2.53 0.70
C TRP A 103 -10.86 -1.54 -0.38
N ASP A 104 -11.66 -0.57 -0.01
CA ASP A 104 -11.97 0.60 -0.83
C ASP A 104 -10.85 1.64 -0.65
N VAL A 105 -9.90 1.65 -1.60
CA VAL A 105 -8.76 2.57 -1.62
C VAL A 105 -8.97 3.75 -2.57
N SER A 106 -10.20 3.95 -3.04
CA SER A 106 -10.53 4.94 -4.08
C SER A 106 -10.20 6.39 -3.68
N ASN A 107 -10.07 6.70 -2.39
CA ASN A 107 -9.68 8.02 -1.91
C ASN A 107 -8.19 8.17 -1.59
N VAL A 108 -7.39 7.10 -1.78
CA VAL A 108 -5.96 7.15 -1.46
C VAL A 108 -5.20 7.96 -2.51
N GLU A 109 -4.42 8.93 -2.05
CA GLU A 109 -3.58 9.79 -2.89
C GLU A 109 -2.10 9.41 -2.84
N ASN A 110 -1.66 8.76 -1.75
CA ASN A 110 -0.25 8.42 -1.51
C ASN A 110 -0.09 6.97 -1.08
N MET A 111 0.66 6.19 -1.89
CA MET A 111 1.03 4.81 -1.63
C MET A 111 2.56 4.61 -1.63
N GLU A 112 3.33 5.69 -1.35
CA GLU A 112 4.80 5.64 -1.29
C GLU A 112 5.26 4.52 -0.36
N SER A 113 6.13 3.64 -0.84
CA SER A 113 6.77 2.56 -0.05
C SER A 113 5.79 1.62 0.67
N MET A 114 4.49 1.56 0.28
CA MET A 114 3.46 0.85 1.03
C MET A 114 3.82 -0.62 1.30
N PHE A 115 4.37 -1.32 0.32
CA PHE A 115 4.81 -2.72 0.41
C PHE A 115 6.32 -2.89 0.17
N MET A 116 7.10 -1.84 0.44
CA MET A 116 8.56 -1.89 0.35
C MET A 116 9.10 -2.96 1.31
N GLN A 117 9.98 -3.86 0.81
CA GLN A 117 10.57 -4.94 1.61
C GLN A 117 9.54 -5.84 2.32
N SER A 118 8.33 -5.94 1.78
CA SER A 118 7.21 -6.70 2.35
C SER A 118 7.09 -8.09 1.73
N ASN A 119 6.55 -9.03 2.51
CA ASN A 119 6.20 -10.37 2.02
C ASN A 119 4.85 -10.42 1.31
N PHE A 120 4.11 -9.31 1.30
CA PHE A 120 2.76 -9.26 0.73
C PHE A 120 2.75 -9.68 -0.75
N ASN A 121 1.89 -10.64 -1.08
CA ASN A 121 1.61 -11.06 -2.45
C ASN A 121 0.12 -11.42 -2.64
N GLY A 122 -0.75 -10.75 -1.88
CA GLY A 122 -2.20 -10.91 -1.96
C GLY A 122 -2.81 -10.26 -3.21
N ASP A 123 -4.08 -10.56 -3.46
CA ASP A 123 -4.83 -10.00 -4.58
C ASP A 123 -5.25 -8.54 -4.28
N ILE A 124 -4.81 -7.64 -5.15
CA ILE A 124 -5.17 -6.22 -5.15
C ILE A 124 -5.57 -5.75 -6.56
N SER A 125 -5.93 -6.70 -7.44
CA SER A 125 -6.28 -6.43 -8.84
C SER A 125 -7.48 -5.50 -9.00
N ASN A 126 -8.40 -5.53 -8.04
CA ASN A 126 -9.64 -4.74 -8.05
C ASN A 126 -9.53 -3.40 -7.30
N TRP A 127 -8.36 -3.02 -6.82
CA TRP A 127 -8.19 -1.72 -6.18
C TRP A 127 -8.39 -0.57 -7.18
N ASP A 128 -9.23 0.38 -6.83
CA ASP A 128 -9.34 1.66 -7.55
C ASP A 128 -8.23 2.60 -7.08
N VAL A 129 -7.16 2.68 -7.88
CA VAL A 129 -6.00 3.54 -7.62
C VAL A 129 -6.03 4.84 -8.43
N SER A 130 -7.18 5.17 -9.02
CA SER A 130 -7.32 6.31 -9.95
C SER A 130 -7.00 7.68 -9.32
N ASN A 131 -7.08 7.80 -7.99
CA ASN A 131 -6.71 9.03 -7.28
C ASN A 131 -5.26 9.07 -6.80
N VAL A 132 -4.50 7.98 -6.95
CA VAL A 132 -3.12 7.91 -6.46
C VAL A 132 -2.19 8.80 -7.30
N LYS A 133 -1.40 9.63 -6.62
CA LYS A 133 -0.44 10.58 -7.20
C LYS A 133 1.01 10.13 -7.03
N ASN A 134 1.29 9.34 -5.97
CA ASN A 134 2.63 8.89 -5.62
C ASN A 134 2.66 7.38 -5.33
N MET A 135 3.48 6.66 -6.13
CA MET A 135 3.77 5.23 -5.98
C MET A 135 5.28 4.98 -5.86
N GLU A 136 6.06 5.99 -5.40
CA GLU A 136 7.50 5.83 -5.22
C GLU A 136 7.81 4.63 -4.33
N SER A 137 8.71 3.74 -4.78
CA SER A 137 9.18 2.58 -4.03
C SER A 137 8.09 1.60 -3.54
N MET A 138 6.84 1.66 -4.07
CA MET A 138 5.71 0.91 -3.53
C MET A 138 6.00 -0.60 -3.38
N PHE A 139 6.73 -1.19 -4.32
CA PHE A 139 7.11 -2.61 -4.33
C PHE A 139 8.64 -2.81 -4.39
N TYR A 140 9.40 -1.86 -3.84
CA TYR A 140 10.86 -1.95 -3.76
C TYR A 140 11.28 -3.16 -2.92
N GLU A 141 12.17 -4.03 -3.45
CA GLU A 141 12.61 -5.28 -2.80
C GLU A 141 11.44 -6.18 -2.34
N SER A 142 10.31 -6.15 -3.04
CA SER A 142 9.10 -6.90 -2.71
C SER A 142 8.99 -8.20 -3.50
N TYR A 143 8.33 -9.20 -2.90
CA TYR A 143 7.97 -10.46 -3.57
C TYR A 143 6.68 -10.36 -4.38
N PHE A 144 6.00 -9.21 -4.36
CA PHE A 144 4.74 -9.01 -5.05
C PHE A 144 4.86 -9.30 -6.56
N ASN A 145 3.98 -10.19 -7.04
CA ASN A 145 3.83 -10.50 -8.45
C ASN A 145 2.34 -10.75 -8.83
N GLY A 146 1.42 -10.04 -8.15
CA GLY A 146 -0.01 -10.05 -8.45
C GLY A 146 -0.34 -9.32 -9.74
N ASP A 147 -1.53 -9.57 -10.27
CA ASP A 147 -2.04 -8.86 -11.45
C ASP A 147 -2.53 -7.46 -11.06
N ILE A 148 -1.97 -6.46 -11.72
CA ILE A 148 -2.33 -5.04 -11.57
C ILE A 148 -2.51 -4.38 -12.95
N SER A 149 -2.75 -5.18 -13.99
CA SER A 149 -2.89 -4.70 -15.37
C SER A 149 -4.04 -3.71 -15.56
N ASN A 150 -5.10 -3.85 -14.75
CA ASN A 150 -6.30 -3.01 -14.81
C ASN A 150 -6.22 -1.73 -13.98
N TRP A 151 -5.12 -1.46 -13.28
CA TRP A 151 -5.00 -0.24 -12.50
C TRP A 151 -5.02 1.00 -13.38
N ASP A 152 -5.87 1.97 -13.05
CA ASP A 152 -5.82 3.31 -13.64
C ASP A 152 -4.74 4.14 -12.93
N VAL A 153 -3.57 4.20 -13.54
CA VAL A 153 -2.42 4.97 -13.04
C VAL A 153 -2.31 6.36 -13.69
N SER A 154 -3.36 6.82 -14.38
CA SER A 154 -3.33 8.05 -15.19
C SER A 154 -3.06 9.32 -14.38
N ASN A 155 -3.31 9.32 -13.07
CA ASN A 155 -3.03 10.45 -12.18
C ASN A 155 -1.67 10.36 -11.47
N VAL A 156 -0.95 9.24 -11.61
CA VAL A 156 0.35 9.05 -10.95
C VAL A 156 1.40 9.98 -11.54
N LYS A 157 2.17 10.64 -10.66
CA LYS A 157 3.25 11.58 -11.03
C LYS A 157 4.63 11.04 -10.73
N ASN A 158 4.73 10.09 -9.78
CA ASN A 158 5.99 9.56 -9.31
C ASN A 158 5.93 8.04 -9.18
N MET A 159 6.78 7.35 -9.96
CA MET A 159 6.97 5.89 -9.94
C MET A 159 8.45 5.52 -9.71
N ARG A 160 9.24 6.45 -9.14
CA ARG A 160 10.66 6.23 -8.85
C ARG A 160 10.82 4.99 -7.98
N TYR A 161 11.76 4.09 -8.34
CA TYR A 161 12.07 2.85 -7.63
C TYR A 161 10.90 1.86 -7.46
N MET A 162 9.75 2.04 -8.08
CA MET A 162 8.53 1.30 -7.76
C MET A 162 8.72 -0.22 -7.73
N PHE A 163 9.49 -0.79 -8.67
CA PHE A 163 9.78 -2.22 -8.78
C PHE A 163 11.28 -2.54 -8.72
N THR A 164 12.09 -1.67 -8.12
CA THR A 164 13.53 -1.91 -7.92
C THR A 164 13.74 -3.16 -7.08
N TYR A 165 14.62 -4.09 -7.52
CA TYR A 165 14.90 -5.40 -6.90
C TYR A 165 13.65 -6.28 -6.69
N SER A 166 12.55 -6.01 -7.39
CA SER A 166 11.27 -6.69 -7.23
C SER A 166 11.18 -7.97 -8.08
N SER A 167 10.31 -8.90 -7.62
CA SER A 167 9.93 -10.10 -8.38
C SER A 167 8.86 -9.84 -9.43
N PHE A 168 8.29 -8.62 -9.49
CA PHE A 168 7.18 -8.27 -10.36
C PHE A 168 7.53 -8.48 -11.85
N ASN A 169 6.65 -9.23 -12.56
CA ASN A 169 6.77 -9.48 -13.99
C ASN A 169 5.41 -9.71 -14.68
N LYS A 170 4.38 -8.93 -14.30
CA LYS A 170 3.07 -8.99 -14.97
C LYS A 170 2.96 -7.93 -16.04
N ASP A 171 2.07 -8.17 -17.01
CA ASP A 171 1.78 -7.23 -18.09
C ASP A 171 1.16 -5.94 -17.55
N ILE A 172 1.78 -4.82 -17.87
CA ILE A 172 1.34 -3.46 -17.57
C ILE A 172 1.42 -2.57 -18.81
N SER A 173 1.43 -3.18 -20.00
CA SER A 173 1.55 -2.46 -21.28
C SER A 173 0.43 -1.43 -21.50
N GLN A 174 -0.74 -1.68 -20.91
CA GLN A 174 -1.92 -0.82 -21.05
C GLN A 174 -1.98 0.33 -20.04
N TRP A 175 -1.00 0.45 -19.15
CA TRP A 175 -0.98 1.57 -18.20
C TRP A 175 -0.86 2.91 -18.91
N ASN A 176 -1.74 3.85 -18.57
CA ASN A 176 -1.65 5.24 -19.02
C ASN A 176 -0.70 6.04 -18.14
N VAL A 177 0.56 6.13 -18.52
CA VAL A 177 1.63 6.81 -17.76
C VAL A 177 1.86 8.25 -18.19
N ILE A 178 0.94 8.87 -18.96
CA ILE A 178 1.10 10.19 -19.57
C ILE A 178 1.44 11.31 -18.57
N ASN A 179 1.05 11.18 -17.31
CA ASN A 179 1.30 12.21 -16.29
C ASN A 179 2.50 11.94 -15.38
N VAL A 180 3.18 10.80 -15.58
CA VAL A 180 4.36 10.45 -14.77
C VAL A 180 5.52 11.38 -15.12
N LYS A 181 6.19 11.89 -14.09
CA LYS A 181 7.33 12.81 -14.21
C LYS A 181 8.65 12.15 -13.84
N ASN A 182 8.62 11.13 -12.96
CA ASN A 182 9.80 10.43 -12.50
C ASN A 182 9.58 8.92 -12.55
N MET A 183 10.44 8.23 -13.31
CA MET A 183 10.53 6.77 -13.43
C MET A 183 11.96 6.28 -13.16
N SER A 184 12.83 7.11 -12.52
CA SER A 184 14.22 6.71 -12.31
C SER A 184 14.27 5.43 -11.50
N ARG A 185 15.09 4.48 -12.00
CA ARG A 185 15.29 3.15 -11.41
C ARG A 185 14.02 2.33 -11.20
N MET A 186 12.93 2.60 -11.92
CA MET A 186 11.64 1.92 -11.71
C MET A 186 11.77 0.39 -11.74
N PHE A 187 12.56 -0.15 -12.67
CA PHE A 187 12.80 -1.59 -12.83
C PHE A 187 14.29 -1.97 -12.61
N TYR A 188 15.02 -1.17 -11.83
CA TYR A 188 16.44 -1.41 -11.58
C TYR A 188 16.64 -2.76 -10.86
N ASN A 189 17.52 -3.63 -11.43
CA ASN A 189 17.77 -4.98 -10.90
C ASN A 189 16.50 -5.82 -10.65
N SER A 190 15.42 -5.56 -11.38
CA SER A 190 14.16 -6.30 -11.26
C SER A 190 14.11 -7.50 -12.21
N ARG A 191 13.06 -8.34 -12.04
CA ARG A 191 12.77 -9.45 -12.97
C ARG A 191 11.86 -9.04 -14.12
N PHE A 192 11.46 -7.78 -14.20
CA PHE A 192 10.51 -7.29 -15.20
C PHE A 192 11.04 -7.45 -16.63
N ASN A 193 10.24 -8.09 -17.48
CA ASN A 193 10.58 -8.40 -18.88
C ASN A 193 9.36 -8.30 -19.81
N GLN A 194 8.40 -7.41 -19.52
CA GLN A 194 7.25 -7.20 -20.38
C GLN A 194 7.46 -6.02 -21.31
N ASP A 195 6.80 -6.05 -22.49
CA ASP A 195 6.87 -4.97 -23.47
C ASP A 195 6.02 -3.77 -23.01
N ILE A 196 6.67 -2.63 -22.85
CA ILE A 196 6.07 -1.33 -22.52
C ILE A 196 6.51 -0.24 -23.51
N SER A 197 6.90 -0.64 -24.72
CA SER A 197 7.39 0.27 -25.76
C SER A 197 6.36 1.34 -26.18
N GLU A 198 5.06 1.04 -26.01
CA GLU A 198 3.95 1.92 -26.36
C GLU A 198 3.61 2.95 -25.27
N TRP A 199 4.30 2.92 -24.13
CA TRP A 199 4.06 3.93 -23.09
C TRP A 199 4.37 5.34 -23.59
N ASN A 200 3.42 6.26 -23.37
CA ASN A 200 3.64 7.70 -23.65
C ASN A 200 4.42 8.35 -22.50
N ILE A 201 5.72 8.44 -22.67
CA ILE A 201 6.65 9.00 -21.67
C ILE A 201 6.98 10.49 -21.92
N SER A 202 6.20 11.19 -22.74
CA SER A 202 6.50 12.58 -23.17
C SER A 202 6.66 13.59 -22.02
N LYS A 203 6.08 13.30 -20.84
CA LYS A 203 6.20 14.15 -19.65
C LYS A 203 7.23 13.67 -18.63
N VAL A 204 7.88 12.51 -18.88
CA VAL A 204 8.89 11.98 -17.96
C VAL A 204 10.14 12.86 -18.02
N LYS A 205 10.58 13.34 -16.86
CA LYS A 205 11.75 14.20 -16.71
C LYS A 205 12.98 13.43 -16.23
N ASP A 206 12.77 12.33 -15.51
CA ASP A 206 13.84 11.49 -14.97
C ASP A 206 13.48 10.00 -15.14
N MET A 207 14.30 9.31 -15.93
CA MET A 207 14.27 7.86 -16.13
C MET A 207 15.66 7.23 -15.94
N PHE A 208 16.51 7.87 -15.16
CA PHE A 208 17.90 7.43 -14.95
C PHE A 208 17.94 5.97 -14.49
N ASN A 209 18.69 5.11 -15.23
CA ASN A 209 18.83 3.69 -14.91
C ASN A 209 17.51 2.91 -14.81
N ILE A 210 16.46 3.30 -15.54
CA ILE A 210 15.12 2.69 -15.44
C ILE A 210 15.17 1.16 -15.55
N PHE A 211 15.97 0.57 -16.44
CA PHE A 211 16.08 -0.87 -16.67
C PHE A 211 17.45 -1.46 -16.28
N LYS A 212 18.38 -0.68 -15.71
CA LYS A 212 19.72 -1.18 -15.43
C LYS A 212 19.67 -2.44 -14.54
N GLY A 213 20.34 -3.52 -14.97
CA GLY A 213 20.37 -4.81 -14.29
C GLY A 213 19.08 -5.64 -14.44
N SER A 214 18.09 -5.19 -15.23
CA SER A 214 16.91 -5.99 -15.59
C SER A 214 17.10 -6.65 -16.97
N PRO A 215 16.21 -7.61 -17.36
CA PRO A 215 16.25 -8.19 -18.71
C PRO A 215 16.02 -7.17 -19.84
N LEU A 216 15.51 -5.98 -19.53
CA LEU A 216 15.25 -4.89 -20.47
C LEU A 216 16.38 -3.86 -20.55
N GLU A 217 17.55 -4.11 -19.92
CA GLU A 217 18.67 -3.17 -19.96
C GLU A 217 19.05 -2.79 -21.41
N GLY A 218 19.05 -1.49 -21.70
CA GLY A 218 19.33 -0.93 -23.02
C GLY A 218 18.11 -0.74 -23.92
N LYS A 219 16.94 -1.34 -23.59
CA LYS A 219 15.70 -1.19 -24.37
C LYS A 219 15.15 0.24 -24.37
N GLU A 220 15.44 1.05 -23.34
CA GLU A 220 15.02 2.44 -23.25
C GLU A 220 15.50 3.24 -24.47
N ARG A 221 16.68 2.91 -25.05
CA ARG A 221 17.23 3.57 -26.24
C ARG A 221 16.52 3.13 -27.51
N GLU A 222 16.11 1.87 -27.58
CA GLU A 222 15.40 1.32 -28.72
C GLU A 222 13.95 1.82 -28.77
N TRP A 223 13.27 1.85 -27.62
CA TRP A 223 11.86 2.14 -27.56
C TRP A 223 11.54 3.65 -27.60
N TRP A 224 12.32 4.47 -26.93
CA TRP A 224 11.95 5.86 -26.65
C TRP A 224 12.87 6.94 -27.20
N ASN A 225 14.02 6.57 -27.79
CA ASN A 225 14.91 7.52 -28.49
C ASN A 225 14.57 7.60 -30.00
N LYS A 226 13.28 7.73 -30.33
CA LYS A 226 12.84 7.98 -31.71
C LYS A 226 12.84 9.46 -32.04
#